data_95f17078dd22b08bd96e06622c07cf15
#
_entry.id   95f17078dd22b08bd96e06622c07cf15
#
_cell.length_a   1.000
_cell.length_b   1.000
_cell.length_c   1.000
_cell.angle_alpha   90.00
_cell.angle_beta   90.00
_cell.angle_gamma   90.00
#
_symmetry.space_group_name_H-M   'P 1'
#
loop_
_entity.id
_entity.type
_entity.pdbx_description
1 polymer ?
#
loop_
_entity_poly.entity_id
_entity_poly.type
_entity_poly.pdbx_seq_one_letter_code
_entity_poly.pdbx_strand_id
1 'polypeptide(L)'
;AHGIKDAGSMHLFWQAARLLLRENSAPIRSMGRISVRPRTYQLVPLLMALRLDPVRLLIADDVGVGKTIEAALIARELWDRGEIRRLAVLCPPYLCDQWAKELSEKFHFQPVVVNSATVGLLEREVPHERSVYSHFPVQVLSIDFVKRERNKYLFLQHAPELVIVDEVHGATPAGGRERHLRYELVRALADDPRRHLLLLTATPHSGVPQAFQRLLGLLDREFESWDPSTWTEEQRIRLARHFVQRTRKDIAATWEGAPLFPEREVRYEGYHLSPEYRALYEAAFRYAREVVRRSEGLAEVRRRMRWWAALTLLRSVMSSPRSAQSALERRGVPLEEEEALLELA
;
A
#
# COMPACT_ATOMS: atom_id res chain seq x y z
N ALA A 1 12.37 23.68 -43.21
CA ALA A 1 11.50 23.37 -42.07
C ALA A 1 10.91 21.96 -42.31
N HIS A 2 11.47 20.92 -41.72
CA HIS A 2 10.85 19.62 -41.74
C HIS A 2 9.76 19.61 -40.67
N GLY A 3 8.51 19.73 -41.11
CA GLY A 3 7.35 19.71 -40.25
C GLY A 3 7.18 18.30 -39.61
N ILE A 4 6.68 18.27 -38.41
CA ILE A 4 6.22 17.06 -37.72
C ILE A 4 5.12 16.44 -38.60
N LYS A 5 5.34 15.25 -39.15
CA LYS A 5 4.52 14.67 -40.20
C LYS A 5 3.47 13.68 -39.74
N ASP A 6 3.55 13.21 -38.46
CA ASP A 6 2.64 12.20 -37.93
C ASP A 6 2.36 12.42 -36.43
N ALA A 7 1.29 11.79 -35.94
CA ALA A 7 0.88 11.90 -34.55
C ALA A 7 1.91 11.30 -33.55
N GLY A 8 2.65 10.28 -33.96
CA GLY A 8 3.69 9.67 -33.13
C GLY A 8 4.88 10.60 -32.91
N SER A 9 5.37 11.24 -33.99
CA SER A 9 6.43 12.26 -33.91
C SER A 9 6.01 13.47 -33.09
N MET A 10 4.74 13.89 -33.21
CA MET A 10 4.19 14.97 -32.39
C MET A 10 4.13 14.60 -30.91
N HIS A 11 3.73 13.38 -30.61
CA HIS A 11 3.68 12.87 -29.26
C HIS A 11 5.07 12.77 -28.61
N LEU A 12 6.05 12.23 -29.33
CA LEU A 12 7.45 12.18 -28.89
C LEU A 12 8.04 13.58 -28.66
N PHE A 13 7.77 14.51 -29.58
CA PHE A 13 8.20 15.90 -29.43
C PHE A 13 7.58 16.54 -28.20
N TRP A 14 6.29 16.33 -27.97
CA TRP A 14 5.59 16.82 -26.78
C TRP A 14 6.15 16.25 -25.50
N GLN A 15 6.43 14.94 -25.44
CA GLN A 15 7.06 14.30 -24.30
C GLN A 15 8.46 14.84 -24.03
N ALA A 16 9.29 14.94 -25.08
CA ALA A 16 10.63 15.52 -24.96
C ALA A 16 10.60 16.97 -24.50
N ALA A 17 9.69 17.79 -25.05
CA ALA A 17 9.52 19.18 -24.64
C ALA A 17 9.08 19.29 -23.15
N ARG A 18 8.16 18.44 -22.72
CA ARG A 18 7.74 18.38 -21.31
C ARG A 18 8.90 18.02 -20.38
N LEU A 19 9.72 17.04 -20.73
CA LEU A 19 10.88 16.65 -19.92
C LEU A 19 11.92 17.77 -19.85
N LEU A 20 12.24 18.41 -20.98
CA LEU A 20 13.17 19.54 -21.02
C LEU A 20 12.65 20.73 -20.20
N LEU A 21 11.33 21.02 -20.26
CA LEU A 21 10.72 22.08 -19.46
C LEU A 21 10.72 21.72 -17.95
N ARG A 22 10.60 20.43 -17.60
CA ARG A 22 10.72 19.99 -16.21
C ARG A 22 12.13 20.16 -15.67
N GLU A 23 13.16 19.81 -16.45
CA GLU A 23 14.56 19.93 -16.02
C GLU A 23 15.01 21.40 -15.90
N ASN A 24 14.55 22.27 -16.80
CA ASN A 24 14.96 23.67 -16.85
C ASN A 24 14.02 24.64 -16.13
N SER A 25 12.85 24.19 -15.69
CA SER A 25 11.93 25.07 -14.99
C SER A 25 12.23 25.11 -13.49
N ALA A 26 12.39 26.32 -13.01
CA ALA A 26 12.36 26.88 -11.65
C ALA A 26 12.06 25.93 -10.45
N PRO A 27 12.37 26.38 -9.23
CA PRO A 27 12.33 25.58 -8.00
C PRO A 27 11.04 24.81 -7.83
N ILE A 28 11.09 23.73 -7.07
CA ILE A 28 9.94 22.88 -6.69
C ILE A 28 8.77 23.78 -6.28
N ARG A 29 7.68 23.73 -7.05
CA ARG A 29 6.51 24.63 -6.89
C ARG A 29 5.72 24.34 -5.64
N SER A 30 5.66 23.06 -5.26
CA SER A 30 4.91 22.56 -4.11
C SER A 30 5.40 23.09 -2.77
N MET A 31 6.70 23.48 -2.65
CA MET A 31 7.29 23.89 -1.38
C MET A 31 6.61 25.11 -0.73
N GLY A 32 6.08 26.03 -1.53
CA GLY A 32 5.33 27.19 -1.02
C GLY A 32 3.86 26.91 -0.69
N ARG A 33 3.40 25.67 -0.90
CA ARG A 33 1.97 25.27 -0.79
C ARG A 33 1.74 24.07 0.11
N ILE A 34 2.69 23.76 0.98
CA ILE A 34 2.60 22.65 1.93
C ILE A 34 2.86 23.16 3.35
N SER A 35 2.20 22.55 4.33
CA SER A 35 2.37 22.86 5.75
C SER A 35 3.34 21.92 6.48
N VAL A 36 4.11 21.13 5.74
CA VAL A 36 5.16 20.27 6.26
C VAL A 36 6.51 20.73 5.73
N ARG A 37 7.55 20.66 6.54
CA ARG A 37 8.93 20.88 6.11
C ARG A 37 9.56 19.54 5.73
N PRO A 38 9.66 19.20 4.43
CA PRO A 38 10.29 17.96 4.01
C PRO A 38 11.75 17.94 4.41
N ARG A 39 12.25 16.79 4.78
CA ARG A 39 13.67 16.57 4.98
C ARG A 39 14.35 16.38 3.61
N THR A 40 15.62 16.73 3.51
CA THR A 40 16.35 16.70 2.24
C THR A 40 16.29 15.34 1.55
N TYR A 41 16.41 14.26 2.30
CA TYR A 41 16.30 12.91 1.74
C TYR A 41 14.89 12.60 1.16
N GLN A 42 13.82 13.23 1.68
CA GLN A 42 12.46 13.04 1.16
C GLN A 42 12.24 13.74 -0.20
N LEU A 43 13.16 14.62 -0.60
CA LEU A 43 13.13 15.23 -1.92
C LEU A 43 13.68 14.31 -3.03
N VAL A 44 14.44 13.27 -2.68
CA VAL A 44 15.05 12.36 -3.67
C VAL A 44 13.99 11.68 -4.55
N PRO A 45 12.92 11.06 -4.01
CA PRO A 45 11.88 10.47 -4.86
C PRO A 45 11.16 11.51 -5.74
N LEU A 46 11.00 12.74 -5.23
CA LEU A 46 10.43 13.83 -6.04
C LEU A 46 11.33 14.17 -7.23
N LEU A 47 12.65 14.33 -7.01
CA LEU A 47 13.59 14.62 -8.09
C LEU A 47 13.66 13.48 -9.11
N MET A 48 13.55 12.23 -8.67
CA MET A 48 13.43 11.07 -9.55
C MET A 48 12.13 11.12 -10.38
N ALA A 49 11.00 11.39 -9.72
CA ALA A 49 9.70 11.48 -10.37
C ALA A 49 9.66 12.55 -11.46
N LEU A 50 10.28 13.71 -11.22
CA LEU A 50 10.32 14.81 -12.19
C LEU A 50 11.13 14.48 -13.47
N ARG A 51 11.91 13.40 -13.47
CA ARG A 51 12.66 12.90 -14.65
C ARG A 51 11.90 11.83 -15.43
N LEU A 52 10.70 11.47 -15.00
CA LEU A 52 9.89 10.40 -15.59
C LEU A 52 8.60 10.97 -16.20
N ASP A 53 8.23 10.50 -17.39
CA ASP A 53 6.93 10.77 -18.00
C ASP A 53 6.43 9.55 -18.78
N PRO A 54 5.41 8.85 -18.28
CA PRO A 54 4.71 9.08 -17.01
C PRO A 54 5.58 8.73 -15.78
N VAL A 55 5.24 9.32 -14.65
CA VAL A 55 5.90 8.99 -13.39
C VAL A 55 5.49 7.58 -12.97
N ARG A 56 6.45 6.65 -12.93
CA ARG A 56 6.28 5.29 -12.44
C ARG A 56 7.41 4.97 -11.49
N LEU A 57 7.12 4.97 -10.19
CA LEU A 57 8.13 4.89 -9.15
C LEU A 57 7.68 3.96 -8.02
N LEU A 58 8.57 3.05 -7.62
CA LEU A 58 8.45 2.26 -6.41
C LEU A 58 9.30 2.88 -5.30
N ILE A 59 8.66 3.31 -4.22
CA ILE A 59 9.30 3.84 -3.02
C ILE A 59 9.24 2.75 -1.95
N ALA A 60 10.39 2.15 -1.68
CA ALA A 60 10.54 0.98 -0.81
C ALA A 60 11.35 1.27 0.46
N ASP A 61 11.29 2.48 0.95
CA ASP A 61 11.99 2.94 2.14
C ASP A 61 11.48 2.27 3.42
N ASP A 62 12.33 2.18 4.43
CA ASP A 62 11.98 1.65 5.75
C ASP A 62 10.73 2.31 6.36
N VAL A 63 10.09 1.61 7.29
CA VAL A 63 8.98 2.16 8.08
C VAL A 63 9.43 3.42 8.84
N GLY A 64 8.62 4.48 8.76
CA GLY A 64 8.87 5.73 9.49
C GLY A 64 9.89 6.68 8.82
N VAL A 65 10.37 6.38 7.61
CA VAL A 65 11.14 7.32 6.78
C VAL A 65 10.25 8.44 6.23
N GLY A 66 8.98 8.16 5.99
CA GLY A 66 8.00 9.14 5.55
C GLY A 66 7.53 8.97 4.10
N LYS A 67 7.38 7.72 3.64
CA LYS A 67 6.86 7.38 2.29
C LYS A 67 5.58 8.13 1.92
N THR A 68 4.66 8.30 2.87
CA THR A 68 3.43 9.09 2.68
C THR A 68 3.75 10.53 2.29
N ILE A 69 4.71 11.17 2.98
CA ILE A 69 5.14 12.54 2.69
C ILE A 69 5.79 12.60 1.30
N GLU A 70 6.66 11.63 0.96
CA GLU A 70 7.33 11.56 -0.33
C GLU A 70 6.34 11.43 -1.49
N ALA A 71 5.37 10.52 -1.37
CA ALA A 71 4.35 10.33 -2.39
C ALA A 71 3.39 11.52 -2.52
N ALA A 72 2.97 12.11 -1.39
CA ALA A 72 2.11 13.28 -1.39
C ALA A 72 2.85 14.53 -1.93
N LEU A 73 4.16 14.63 -1.71
CA LEU A 73 5.01 15.69 -2.26
C LEU A 73 5.06 15.61 -3.80
N ILE A 74 5.25 14.41 -4.34
CA ILE A 74 5.20 14.16 -5.79
C ILE A 74 3.81 14.52 -6.34
N ALA A 75 2.74 14.06 -5.68
CA ALA A 75 1.37 14.36 -6.10
C ALA A 75 1.10 15.87 -6.10
N ARG A 76 1.54 16.59 -5.06
CA ARG A 76 1.37 18.04 -4.97
C ARG A 76 2.15 18.77 -6.06
N GLU A 77 3.37 18.36 -6.34
CA GLU A 77 4.19 18.96 -7.39
C GLU A 77 3.58 18.76 -8.78
N LEU A 78 3.14 17.55 -9.12
CA LEU A 78 2.47 17.27 -10.40
C LEU A 78 1.17 18.05 -10.54
N TRP A 79 0.43 18.21 -9.43
CA TRP A 79 -0.79 19.02 -9.39
C TRP A 79 -0.50 20.51 -9.66
N ASP A 80 0.50 21.07 -8.97
CA ASP A 80 0.87 22.47 -9.11
C ASP A 80 1.50 22.80 -10.47
N ARG A 81 2.06 21.78 -11.14
CA ARG A 81 2.52 21.88 -12.53
C ARG A 81 1.39 21.76 -13.55
N GLY A 82 0.19 21.37 -13.11
CA GLY A 82 -0.96 21.13 -13.99
C GLY A 82 -0.85 19.85 -14.80
N GLU A 83 0.02 18.92 -14.41
CA GLU A 83 0.23 17.65 -15.11
C GLU A 83 -0.84 16.62 -14.74
N ILE A 84 -1.42 16.76 -13.56
CA ILE A 84 -2.56 16.00 -13.09
C ILE A 84 -3.66 16.93 -12.60
N ARG A 85 -4.90 16.49 -12.73
CA ARG A 85 -6.10 17.17 -12.21
C ARG A 85 -6.85 16.29 -11.22
N ARG A 86 -6.58 15.01 -11.20
CA ARG A 86 -7.20 14.04 -10.31
C ARG A 86 -6.15 13.09 -9.73
N LEU A 87 -6.39 12.69 -8.49
CA LEU A 87 -5.52 11.84 -7.69
C LEU A 87 -6.35 10.78 -6.96
N ALA A 88 -5.90 9.53 -6.96
CA ALA A 88 -6.40 8.48 -6.09
C ALA A 88 -5.27 7.88 -5.26
N VAL A 89 -5.56 7.64 -3.98
CA VAL A 89 -4.73 6.82 -3.09
C VAL A 89 -5.47 5.52 -2.79
N LEU A 90 -4.93 4.40 -3.22
CA LEU A 90 -5.38 3.06 -2.86
C LEU A 90 -4.57 2.56 -1.67
N CYS A 91 -5.20 2.36 -0.53
CA CYS A 91 -4.53 1.92 0.69
C CYS A 91 -5.36 0.89 1.46
N PRO A 92 -4.77 0.16 2.42
CA PRO A 92 -5.51 -0.66 3.35
C PRO A 92 -6.59 0.15 4.09
N PRO A 93 -7.75 -0.47 4.45
CA PRO A 93 -8.87 0.24 5.08
C PRO A 93 -8.49 1.07 6.30
N TYR A 94 -7.60 0.56 7.14
CA TYR A 94 -7.16 1.22 8.38
C TYR A 94 -6.26 2.45 8.15
N LEU A 95 -5.76 2.67 6.94
CA LEU A 95 -4.94 3.83 6.58
C LEU A 95 -5.73 4.93 5.87
N CYS A 96 -7.00 4.71 5.49
CA CYS A 96 -7.77 5.68 4.71
C CYS A 96 -7.90 7.04 5.42
N ASP A 97 -8.27 7.03 6.69
CA ASP A 97 -8.45 8.26 7.46
C ASP A 97 -7.12 8.99 7.70
N GLN A 98 -6.04 8.23 7.93
CA GLN A 98 -4.69 8.80 8.06
C GLN A 98 -4.25 9.47 6.77
N TRP A 99 -4.41 8.83 5.62
CA TRP A 99 -4.09 9.41 4.32
C TRP A 99 -4.91 10.68 4.04
N ALA A 100 -6.21 10.63 4.29
CA ALA A 100 -7.08 11.79 4.11
C ALA A 100 -6.64 12.96 4.98
N LYS A 101 -6.34 12.70 6.25
CA LYS A 101 -5.83 13.71 7.18
C LYS A 101 -4.51 14.30 6.73
N GLU A 102 -3.53 13.48 6.34
CA GLU A 102 -2.22 13.96 5.89
C GLU A 102 -2.30 14.79 4.60
N LEU A 103 -3.10 14.34 3.62
CA LEU A 103 -3.33 15.08 2.38
C LEU A 103 -4.00 16.43 2.64
N SER A 104 -4.94 16.50 3.57
CA SER A 104 -5.65 17.73 3.92
C SER A 104 -4.76 18.69 4.71
N GLU A 105 -4.21 18.24 5.84
CA GLU A 105 -3.50 19.12 6.79
C GLU A 105 -2.13 19.57 6.28
N LYS A 106 -1.40 18.67 5.58
CA LYS A 106 -0.03 18.93 5.17
C LYS A 106 0.11 19.40 3.73
N PHE A 107 -0.77 18.95 2.85
CA PHE A 107 -0.69 19.21 1.40
C PHE A 107 -1.86 20.01 0.85
N HIS A 108 -2.82 20.41 1.69
CA HIS A 108 -3.97 21.24 1.34
C HIS A 108 -4.79 20.69 0.16
N PHE A 109 -4.92 19.40 0.07
CA PHE A 109 -5.92 18.74 -0.76
C PHE A 109 -7.25 18.62 -0.01
N GLN A 110 -8.32 18.39 -0.76
CA GLN A 110 -9.65 18.10 -0.21
C GLN A 110 -10.04 16.67 -0.58
N PRO A 111 -9.51 15.67 0.12
CA PRO A 111 -9.77 14.28 -0.19
C PRO A 111 -11.13 13.83 0.32
N VAL A 112 -11.81 12.97 -0.46
CA VAL A 112 -12.94 12.17 0.02
C VAL A 112 -12.47 10.74 0.29
N VAL A 113 -12.98 10.13 1.36
CA VAL A 113 -12.69 8.72 1.68
C VAL A 113 -13.79 7.85 1.08
N VAL A 114 -13.41 6.91 0.21
CA VAL A 114 -14.33 5.99 -0.47
C VAL A 114 -14.11 4.57 0.04
N ASN A 115 -15.05 4.09 0.84
CA ASN A 115 -15.08 2.74 1.38
C ASN A 115 -16.54 2.26 1.52
N SER A 116 -16.75 1.08 2.08
CA SER A 116 -18.10 0.52 2.23
C SER A 116 -19.03 1.33 3.15
N ALA A 117 -18.47 2.13 4.07
CA ALA A 117 -19.25 2.94 5.00
C ALA A 117 -19.64 4.31 4.42
N THR A 118 -18.79 4.88 3.56
CA THR A 118 -18.94 6.26 3.07
C THR A 118 -19.54 6.37 1.68
N VAL A 119 -19.38 5.33 0.84
CA VAL A 119 -19.79 5.39 -0.57
C VAL A 119 -21.24 5.77 -0.78
N GLY A 120 -22.17 5.24 0.02
CA GLY A 120 -23.60 5.54 -0.10
C GLY A 120 -23.96 7.00 0.25
N LEU A 121 -23.17 7.67 1.09
CA LEU A 121 -23.32 9.11 1.34
C LEU A 121 -22.77 9.92 0.17
N LEU A 122 -21.58 9.57 -0.32
CA LEU A 122 -20.95 10.24 -1.46
C LEU A 122 -21.80 10.12 -2.73
N GLU A 123 -22.43 8.98 -2.99
CA GLU A 123 -23.32 8.77 -4.13
C GLU A 123 -24.53 9.73 -4.12
N ARG A 124 -24.99 10.17 -2.95
CA ARG A 124 -26.10 11.16 -2.84
C ARG A 124 -25.67 12.59 -3.19
N GLU A 125 -24.37 12.90 -3.05
CA GLU A 125 -23.80 14.21 -3.38
C GLU A 125 -23.45 14.33 -4.87
N VAL A 126 -23.38 13.20 -5.57
CA VAL A 126 -22.96 13.15 -6.98
C VAL A 126 -24.19 13.24 -7.89
N PRO A 127 -24.17 14.09 -8.94
CA PRO A 127 -25.22 14.10 -9.96
C PRO A 127 -25.44 12.70 -10.57
N HIS A 128 -26.71 12.34 -10.86
CA HIS A 128 -27.10 11.01 -11.33
C HIS A 128 -26.33 10.48 -12.55
N GLU A 129 -25.78 11.38 -13.37
CA GLU A 129 -25.02 11.04 -14.58
C GLU A 129 -23.52 10.79 -14.32
N ARG A 130 -23.04 10.97 -13.09
CA ARG A 130 -21.63 10.84 -12.75
C ARG A 130 -21.39 9.75 -11.73
N SER A 131 -20.22 9.16 -11.80
CA SER A 131 -19.71 8.23 -10.78
C SER A 131 -18.99 9.01 -9.67
N VAL A 132 -19.01 8.49 -8.44
CA VAL A 132 -18.15 8.96 -7.32
C VAL A 132 -16.71 9.08 -7.79
N TYR A 133 -16.23 8.12 -8.57
CA TYR A 133 -14.86 8.07 -9.06
C TYR A 133 -14.52 9.14 -10.11
N SER A 134 -15.51 9.68 -10.82
CA SER A 134 -15.30 10.76 -11.79
C SER A 134 -15.55 12.15 -11.20
N HIS A 135 -16.35 12.24 -10.14
CA HIS A 135 -16.80 13.51 -9.57
C HIS A 135 -15.75 14.15 -8.66
N PHE A 136 -15.21 13.39 -7.72
CA PHE A 136 -14.25 13.92 -6.75
C PHE A 136 -12.82 13.89 -7.29
N PRO A 137 -12.12 15.03 -7.28
CA PRO A 137 -10.79 15.12 -7.88
C PRO A 137 -9.71 14.44 -7.04
N VAL A 138 -9.85 14.39 -5.72
CA VAL A 138 -8.90 13.75 -4.80
C VAL A 138 -9.63 12.71 -3.96
N GLN A 139 -9.19 11.46 -4.06
CA GLN A 139 -9.87 10.33 -3.46
C GLN A 139 -8.88 9.47 -2.68
N VAL A 140 -9.28 9.05 -1.49
CA VAL A 140 -8.60 8.00 -0.72
C VAL A 140 -9.53 6.80 -0.66
N LEU A 141 -9.08 5.69 -1.23
CA LEU A 141 -9.93 4.52 -1.44
C LEU A 141 -9.39 3.31 -0.70
N SER A 142 -10.28 2.60 -0.02
CA SER A 142 -9.95 1.28 0.49
C SER A 142 -9.71 0.31 -0.67
N ILE A 143 -8.48 -0.23 -0.78
CA ILE A 143 -8.14 -1.20 -1.82
C ILE A 143 -9.03 -2.45 -1.73
N ASP A 144 -9.45 -2.84 -0.52
CA ASP A 144 -10.33 -3.98 -0.28
C ASP A 144 -11.77 -3.74 -0.72
N PHE A 145 -12.21 -2.49 -0.76
CA PHE A 145 -13.48 -2.10 -1.31
C PHE A 145 -13.44 -2.06 -2.85
N VAL A 146 -12.40 -1.42 -3.40
CA VAL A 146 -12.27 -1.22 -4.86
C VAL A 146 -11.96 -2.52 -5.61
N LYS A 147 -11.22 -3.49 -5.03
CA LYS A 147 -10.87 -4.75 -5.71
C LYS A 147 -12.07 -5.65 -6.03
N ARG A 148 -13.25 -5.40 -5.40
CA ARG A 148 -14.48 -6.14 -5.70
C ARG A 148 -14.94 -5.85 -7.13
N GLU A 149 -15.36 -6.87 -7.86
CA GLU A 149 -15.53 -6.83 -9.31
C GLU A 149 -16.33 -5.63 -9.83
N ARG A 150 -17.50 -5.36 -9.23
CA ARG A 150 -18.34 -4.21 -9.59
C ARG A 150 -17.61 -2.87 -9.39
N ASN A 151 -16.97 -2.69 -8.25
CA ASN A 151 -16.28 -1.46 -7.90
C ASN A 151 -14.99 -1.28 -8.73
N LYS A 152 -14.27 -2.39 -8.96
CA LYS A 152 -13.07 -2.45 -9.81
C LYS A 152 -13.35 -1.92 -11.21
N TYR A 153 -14.42 -2.43 -11.85
CA TYR A 153 -14.79 -2.00 -13.20
C TYR A 153 -15.08 -0.49 -13.25
N LEU A 154 -15.94 0.01 -12.34
CA LEU A 154 -16.31 1.42 -12.28
C LEU A 154 -15.10 2.33 -11.97
N PHE A 155 -14.24 1.91 -11.05
CA PHE A 155 -13.03 2.67 -10.72
C PHE A 155 -12.07 2.73 -11.90
N LEU A 156 -11.78 1.60 -12.55
CA LEU A 156 -10.86 1.57 -13.70
C LEU A 156 -11.34 2.43 -14.88
N GLN A 157 -12.66 2.47 -15.11
CA GLN A 157 -13.25 3.31 -16.14
C GLN A 157 -13.03 4.80 -15.90
N HIS A 158 -12.95 5.22 -14.64
CA HIS A 158 -12.82 6.61 -14.22
C HIS A 158 -11.52 6.89 -13.44
N ALA A 159 -10.56 5.98 -13.48
CA ALA A 159 -9.33 6.11 -12.72
C ALA A 159 -8.59 7.43 -13.07
N PRO A 160 -8.07 8.15 -12.05
CA PRO A 160 -7.41 9.44 -12.25
C PRO A 160 -6.03 9.30 -12.92
N GLU A 161 -5.48 10.43 -13.30
CA GLU A 161 -4.16 10.53 -13.96
C GLU A 161 -3.04 9.99 -13.07
N LEU A 162 -3.10 10.25 -11.75
CA LEU A 162 -2.16 9.71 -10.76
C LEU A 162 -2.87 8.76 -9.80
N VAL A 163 -2.29 7.57 -9.65
CA VAL A 163 -2.69 6.62 -8.60
C VAL A 163 -1.48 6.31 -7.71
N ILE A 164 -1.67 6.45 -6.42
CA ILE A 164 -0.75 6.02 -5.37
C ILE A 164 -1.30 4.72 -4.79
N VAL A 165 -0.47 3.68 -4.72
CA VAL A 165 -0.84 2.40 -4.09
C VAL A 165 0.04 2.19 -2.87
N ASP A 166 -0.55 2.26 -1.69
CA ASP A 166 0.17 2.05 -0.43
C ASP A 166 0.11 0.56 0.00
N GLU A 167 1.15 0.12 0.69
CA GLU A 167 1.36 -1.26 1.12
C GLU A 167 1.21 -2.27 -0.03
N VAL A 168 1.80 -1.94 -1.19
CA VAL A 168 1.66 -2.71 -2.43
C VAL A 168 2.14 -4.15 -2.32
N HIS A 169 2.97 -4.51 -1.32
CA HIS A 169 3.35 -5.90 -1.03
C HIS A 169 2.14 -6.80 -0.73
N GLY A 170 1.03 -6.23 -0.26
CA GLY A 170 -0.26 -6.92 -0.12
C GLY A 170 -0.96 -7.22 -1.45
N ALA A 171 -0.48 -6.67 -2.56
CA ALA A 171 -0.99 -6.88 -3.91
C ALA A 171 -0.04 -7.78 -4.72
N THR A 172 0.35 -8.94 -4.18
CA THR A 172 1.15 -9.95 -4.87
C THR A 172 0.38 -11.24 -5.01
N PRO A 173 0.50 -11.98 -6.13
CA PRO A 173 -0.29 -13.20 -6.36
C PRO A 173 0.05 -14.36 -5.40
N ALA A 174 1.22 -14.32 -4.77
CA ALA A 174 1.62 -15.31 -3.78
C ALA A 174 0.93 -15.04 -2.43
N GLY A 175 -0.22 -15.65 -2.16
CA GLY A 175 -0.83 -15.48 -0.84
C GLY A 175 -2.36 -15.53 -0.76
N GLY A 176 -3.01 -16.21 -1.70
CA GLY A 176 -4.45 -16.44 -1.68
C GLY A 176 -5.28 -15.44 -2.50
N ARG A 177 -6.58 -15.73 -2.64
CA ARG A 177 -7.53 -15.02 -3.51
C ARG A 177 -7.54 -13.50 -3.31
N GLU A 178 -7.51 -13.05 -2.06
CA GLU A 178 -7.60 -11.62 -1.72
C GLU A 178 -6.40 -10.81 -2.24
N ARG A 179 -5.17 -11.36 -2.14
CA ARG A 179 -3.96 -10.72 -2.67
C ARG A 179 -3.96 -10.73 -4.19
N HIS A 180 -4.45 -11.79 -4.79
CA HIS A 180 -4.59 -11.89 -6.23
C HIS A 180 -5.53 -10.82 -6.80
N LEU A 181 -6.69 -10.60 -6.19
CA LEU A 181 -7.63 -9.55 -6.60
C LEU A 181 -7.04 -8.13 -6.47
N ARG A 182 -6.25 -7.87 -5.42
CA ARG A 182 -5.53 -6.60 -5.29
C ARG A 182 -4.48 -6.43 -6.40
N TYR A 183 -3.72 -7.50 -6.70
CA TYR A 183 -2.74 -7.48 -7.79
C TYR A 183 -3.39 -7.22 -9.14
N GLU A 184 -4.50 -7.89 -9.46
CA GLU A 184 -5.23 -7.66 -10.71
C GLU A 184 -5.72 -6.22 -10.86
N LEU A 185 -6.19 -5.60 -9.77
CA LEU A 185 -6.58 -4.19 -9.78
C LEU A 185 -5.39 -3.29 -10.10
N VAL A 186 -4.27 -3.46 -9.40
CA VAL A 186 -3.06 -2.63 -9.60
C VAL A 186 -2.45 -2.90 -10.98
N ARG A 187 -2.48 -4.14 -11.46
CA ARG A 187 -2.02 -4.50 -12.80
C ARG A 187 -2.84 -3.80 -13.89
N ALA A 188 -4.16 -3.82 -13.77
CA ALA A 188 -5.05 -3.13 -14.72
C ALA A 188 -4.81 -1.61 -14.74
N LEU A 189 -4.46 -1.00 -13.60
CA LEU A 189 -4.04 0.40 -13.53
C LEU A 189 -2.69 0.63 -14.23
N ALA A 190 -1.74 -0.30 -14.05
CA ALA A 190 -0.41 -0.24 -14.66
C ALA A 190 -0.44 -0.45 -16.18
N ASP A 191 -1.47 -1.09 -16.70
CA ASP A 191 -1.62 -1.38 -18.13
C ASP A 191 -1.95 -0.11 -18.97
N ASP A 192 -2.42 0.98 -18.36
CA ASP A 192 -2.53 2.27 -19.04
C ASP A 192 -1.14 2.94 -19.12
N PRO A 193 -0.51 3.03 -20.31
CA PRO A 193 0.86 3.54 -20.42
C PRO A 193 1.01 5.03 -20.10
N ARG A 194 -0.09 5.78 -19.99
CA ARG A 194 -0.08 7.21 -19.69
C ARG A 194 -0.28 7.52 -18.22
N ARG A 195 -0.61 6.51 -17.41
CA ARG A 195 -0.93 6.68 -16.00
C ARG A 195 0.33 6.87 -15.17
N HIS A 196 0.34 7.91 -14.35
CA HIS A 196 1.31 8.05 -13.28
C HIS A 196 0.97 7.06 -12.16
N LEU A 197 1.95 6.29 -11.71
CA LEU A 197 1.78 5.24 -10.71
C LEU A 197 2.89 5.29 -9.67
N LEU A 198 2.53 5.57 -8.42
CA LEU A 198 3.43 5.50 -7.28
C LEU A 198 3.09 4.27 -6.46
N LEU A 199 4.05 3.40 -6.26
CA LEU A 199 3.93 2.18 -5.46
C LEU A 199 4.73 2.35 -4.17
N LEU A 200 4.09 2.15 -3.02
CA LEU A 200 4.73 2.30 -1.72
C LEU A 200 4.74 0.97 -0.98
N THR A 201 5.88 0.64 -0.38
CA THR A 201 6.02 -0.52 0.50
C THR A 201 7.21 -0.34 1.42
N ALA A 202 7.17 -0.94 2.61
CA ALA A 202 8.36 -1.08 3.45
C ALA A 202 9.08 -2.42 3.23
N THR A 203 8.44 -3.36 2.55
CA THR A 203 8.92 -4.74 2.37
C THR A 203 8.79 -5.17 0.91
N PRO A 204 9.65 -4.65 0.00
CA PRO A 204 9.60 -5.00 -1.41
C PRO A 204 9.93 -6.48 -1.65
N HIS A 205 10.78 -7.06 -0.79
CA HIS A 205 11.17 -8.45 -0.83
C HIS A 205 10.41 -9.26 0.24
N SER A 206 9.46 -10.07 -0.18
CA SER A 206 8.72 -11.01 0.70
C SER A 206 9.42 -12.37 0.87
N GLY A 207 10.70 -12.48 0.46
CA GLY A 207 11.42 -13.76 0.41
C GLY A 207 11.08 -14.62 -0.81
N VAL A 208 10.18 -14.17 -1.69
CA VAL A 208 9.79 -14.86 -2.92
C VAL A 208 10.22 -14.01 -4.13
N PRO A 209 11.27 -14.44 -4.88
CA PRO A 209 11.80 -13.65 -6.01
C PRO A 209 10.76 -13.28 -7.04
N GLN A 210 9.84 -14.20 -7.38
CA GLN A 210 8.78 -13.97 -8.35
C GLN A 210 7.80 -12.87 -7.90
N ALA A 211 7.57 -12.71 -6.60
CA ALA A 211 6.71 -11.64 -6.08
C ALA A 211 7.34 -10.27 -6.33
N PHE A 212 8.65 -10.16 -6.16
CA PHE A 212 9.39 -8.94 -6.46
C PHE A 212 9.41 -8.61 -7.96
N GLN A 213 9.68 -9.60 -8.83
CA GLN A 213 9.63 -9.42 -10.28
C GLN A 213 8.26 -8.90 -10.75
N ARG A 214 7.18 -9.49 -10.24
CA ARG A 214 5.83 -9.03 -10.55
C ARG A 214 5.55 -7.61 -10.05
N LEU A 215 6.10 -7.25 -8.91
CA LEU A 215 6.01 -5.88 -8.39
C LEU A 215 6.74 -4.89 -9.31
N LEU A 216 7.93 -5.24 -9.79
CA LEU A 216 8.67 -4.45 -10.77
C LEU A 216 7.94 -4.36 -12.11
N GLY A 217 7.27 -5.45 -12.54
CA GLY A 217 6.42 -5.49 -13.72
C GLY A 217 5.22 -4.54 -13.71
N LEU A 218 4.84 -3.99 -12.54
CA LEU A 218 3.85 -2.92 -12.43
C LEU A 218 4.41 -1.54 -12.83
N LEU A 219 5.73 -1.38 -12.78
CA LEU A 219 6.41 -0.14 -13.22
C LEU A 219 6.63 -0.15 -14.73
N ASP A 220 7.17 -1.25 -15.24
CA ASP A 220 7.38 -1.53 -16.66
C ASP A 220 7.25 -3.03 -16.87
N ARG A 221 6.47 -3.45 -17.86
CA ARG A 221 6.28 -4.88 -18.17
C ARG A 221 7.59 -5.61 -18.48
N GLU A 222 8.56 -4.93 -19.04
CA GLU A 222 9.86 -5.51 -19.34
C GLU A 222 10.60 -5.95 -18.07
N PHE A 223 10.47 -5.20 -16.96
CA PHE A 223 11.11 -5.53 -15.69
C PHE A 223 10.63 -6.86 -15.11
N GLU A 224 9.41 -7.30 -15.44
CA GLU A 224 8.89 -8.60 -14.99
C GLU A 224 9.69 -9.78 -15.56
N SER A 225 10.28 -9.61 -16.74
CA SER A 225 11.06 -10.65 -17.40
C SER A 225 12.51 -10.76 -16.91
N TRP A 226 12.98 -9.78 -16.13
CA TRP A 226 14.37 -9.73 -15.67
C TRP A 226 14.60 -10.61 -14.46
N ASP A 227 15.59 -11.50 -14.51
CA ASP A 227 16.01 -12.30 -13.36
C ASP A 227 16.89 -11.47 -12.42
N PRO A 228 16.47 -11.22 -11.16
CA PRO A 228 17.25 -10.43 -10.21
C PRO A 228 18.66 -10.96 -9.94
N SER A 229 18.90 -12.26 -10.17
CA SER A 229 20.20 -12.89 -9.94
C SER A 229 21.22 -12.60 -11.05
N THR A 230 20.75 -12.18 -12.24
CA THR A 230 21.59 -12.04 -13.44
C THR A 230 21.50 -10.66 -14.08
N TRP A 231 21.03 -9.65 -13.39
CA TRP A 231 20.89 -8.29 -13.94
C TRP A 231 22.20 -7.73 -14.46
N THR A 232 22.15 -7.26 -15.70
CA THR A 232 23.23 -6.48 -16.30
C THR A 232 23.33 -5.09 -15.67
N GLU A 233 24.46 -4.42 -15.85
CA GLU A 233 24.62 -3.04 -15.35
C GLU A 233 23.61 -2.08 -16.00
N GLU A 234 23.32 -2.23 -17.28
CA GLU A 234 22.32 -1.44 -17.99
C GLU A 234 20.90 -1.62 -17.38
N GLN A 235 20.52 -2.86 -17.08
CA GLN A 235 19.25 -3.15 -16.41
C GLN A 235 19.16 -2.54 -15.01
N ARG A 236 20.26 -2.57 -14.24
CA ARG A 236 20.33 -1.94 -12.92
C ARG A 236 20.18 -0.42 -13.01
N ILE A 237 20.90 0.22 -13.95
CA ILE A 237 20.79 1.67 -14.19
C ILE A 237 19.36 2.04 -14.60
N ARG A 238 18.74 1.26 -15.47
CA ARG A 238 17.37 1.51 -15.92
C ARG A 238 16.37 1.35 -14.77
N LEU A 239 16.48 0.27 -13.98
CA LEU A 239 15.63 0.06 -12.80
C LEU A 239 15.82 1.16 -11.74
N ALA A 240 17.06 1.61 -11.52
CA ALA A 240 17.38 2.65 -10.54
C ALA A 240 16.67 3.98 -10.82
N ARG A 241 16.18 4.21 -12.02
CA ARG A 241 15.34 5.39 -12.34
C ARG A 241 13.93 5.27 -11.79
N HIS A 242 13.45 4.05 -11.54
CA HIS A 242 12.08 3.72 -11.15
C HIS A 242 11.95 3.14 -9.75
N PHE A 243 13.07 2.98 -9.03
CA PHE A 243 13.10 2.30 -7.75
C PHE A 243 14.01 3.02 -6.76
N VAL A 244 13.48 3.35 -5.60
CA VAL A 244 14.22 3.90 -4.47
C VAL A 244 13.97 3.04 -3.23
N GLN A 245 15.06 2.65 -2.58
CA GLN A 245 15.03 1.90 -1.32
C GLN A 245 16.14 2.39 -0.43
N ARG A 246 15.77 2.87 0.77
CA ARG A 246 16.74 3.36 1.76
C ARG A 246 16.36 2.83 3.13
N THR A 247 17.35 2.41 3.88
CA THR A 247 17.19 2.05 5.28
C THR A 247 17.38 3.28 6.16
N ARG A 248 16.87 3.21 7.39
CA ARG A 248 17.15 4.27 8.39
C ARG A 248 18.65 4.47 8.63
N LYS A 249 19.44 3.38 8.51
CA LYS A 249 20.90 3.42 8.66
C LYS A 249 21.55 4.18 7.52
N ASP A 250 21.12 3.96 6.28
CA ASP A 250 21.66 4.66 5.11
C ASP A 250 21.40 6.16 5.21
N ILE A 251 20.19 6.55 5.63
CA ILE A 251 19.82 7.94 5.83
C ILE A 251 20.62 8.56 6.97
N ALA A 252 20.74 7.87 8.11
CA ALA A 252 21.50 8.36 9.25
C ALA A 252 22.98 8.51 8.96
N ALA A 253 23.57 7.65 8.13
CA ALA A 253 24.98 7.72 7.74
C ALA A 253 25.32 8.96 6.88
N THR A 254 24.33 9.50 6.16
CA THR A 254 24.49 10.68 5.29
C THR A 254 23.93 11.97 5.91
N TRP A 255 23.36 11.87 7.12
CA TRP A 255 22.70 13.00 7.78
C TRP A 255 23.67 13.75 8.69
N GLU A 256 23.84 15.02 8.41
CA GLU A 256 24.60 15.94 9.27
C GLU A 256 23.64 16.62 10.26
N GLY A 257 23.75 16.33 11.54
CA GLY A 257 22.93 16.95 12.58
C GLY A 257 22.52 16.01 13.71
N ALA A 258 21.51 16.42 14.49
CA ALA A 258 20.98 15.59 15.58
C ALA A 258 20.38 14.27 15.05
N PRO A 259 20.40 13.16 15.80
CA PRO A 259 19.86 11.87 15.38
C PRO A 259 18.43 11.99 14.85
N LEU A 260 18.21 11.54 13.60
CA LEU A 260 16.90 11.61 12.93
C LEU A 260 15.91 10.60 13.46
N PHE A 261 16.43 9.44 13.84
CA PHE A 261 15.61 8.30 14.24
C PHE A 261 15.97 7.90 15.66
N PRO A 262 14.98 7.58 16.50
CA PRO A 262 15.26 7.06 17.83
C PRO A 262 15.97 5.70 17.70
N GLU A 263 16.92 5.46 18.57
CA GLU A 263 17.54 4.14 18.69
C GLU A 263 16.50 3.12 19.19
N ARG A 264 16.50 1.94 18.57
CA ARG A 264 15.64 0.86 18.98
C ARG A 264 16.33 0.08 20.10
N GLU A 265 15.85 0.26 21.32
CA GLU A 265 16.24 -0.59 22.44
C GLU A 265 15.22 -1.73 22.57
N VAL A 266 15.70 -2.96 22.53
CA VAL A 266 14.86 -4.16 22.73
C VAL A 266 15.12 -4.65 24.13
N ARG A 267 14.13 -4.56 25.00
CA ARG A 267 14.17 -5.12 26.36
C ARG A 267 13.25 -6.34 26.42
N TYR A 268 13.77 -7.43 26.95
CA TYR A 268 12.97 -8.61 27.27
C TYR A 268 12.74 -8.61 28.76
N GLU A 269 11.50 -8.33 29.18
CA GLU A 269 11.11 -8.37 30.57
C GLU A 269 10.27 -9.64 30.80
N GLY A 270 10.76 -10.49 31.70
CA GLY A 270 10.02 -11.65 32.17
C GLY A 270 9.05 -11.22 33.27
N TYR A 271 7.83 -11.69 33.20
CA TYR A 271 6.84 -11.52 34.26
C TYR A 271 6.27 -12.87 34.71
N HIS A 272 5.88 -12.94 35.97
CA HIS A 272 5.23 -14.11 36.52
C HIS A 272 3.71 -13.91 36.55
N LEU A 273 2.98 -14.89 35.99
CA LEU A 273 1.52 -14.89 36.09
C LEU A 273 1.12 -15.14 37.55
N SER A 274 0.03 -14.47 37.99
CA SER A 274 -0.60 -14.83 39.27
C SER A 274 -1.03 -16.31 39.26
N PRO A 275 -1.15 -16.96 40.43
CA PRO A 275 -1.58 -18.37 40.49
C PRO A 275 -2.88 -18.62 39.72
N GLU A 276 -3.86 -17.70 39.84
CA GLU A 276 -5.18 -17.82 39.21
C GLU A 276 -5.04 -17.68 37.69
N TYR A 277 -4.22 -16.73 37.23
CA TYR A 277 -4.04 -16.52 35.78
C TYR A 277 -3.21 -17.63 35.13
N ARG A 278 -2.28 -18.20 35.90
CA ARG A 278 -1.55 -19.40 35.48
C ARG A 278 -2.50 -20.59 35.32
N ALA A 279 -3.41 -20.81 36.28
CA ALA A 279 -4.40 -21.88 36.19
C ALA A 279 -5.32 -21.70 34.96
N LEU A 280 -5.76 -20.46 34.66
CA LEU A 280 -6.52 -20.14 33.45
C LEU A 280 -5.71 -20.45 32.17
N TYR A 281 -4.45 -20.01 32.12
CA TYR A 281 -3.56 -20.29 30.98
C TYR A 281 -3.36 -21.80 30.76
N GLU A 282 -3.09 -22.55 31.83
CA GLU A 282 -2.92 -24.00 31.74
C GLU A 282 -4.20 -24.72 31.29
N ALA A 283 -5.36 -24.26 31.75
CA ALA A 283 -6.64 -24.78 31.29
C ALA A 283 -6.86 -24.49 29.80
N ALA A 284 -6.63 -23.25 29.36
CA ALA A 284 -6.72 -22.88 27.96
C ALA A 284 -5.71 -23.64 27.07
N PHE A 285 -4.52 -23.88 27.57
CA PHE A 285 -3.49 -24.64 26.85
C PHE A 285 -3.89 -26.13 26.70
N ARG A 286 -4.42 -26.75 27.76
CA ARG A 286 -4.95 -28.13 27.70
C ARG A 286 -6.09 -28.23 26.70
N TYR A 287 -7.04 -27.29 26.72
CA TYR A 287 -8.14 -27.22 25.77
C TYR A 287 -7.61 -27.08 24.32
N ALA A 288 -6.70 -26.14 24.09
CA ALA A 288 -6.11 -25.94 22.76
C ALA A 288 -5.41 -27.21 22.21
N ARG A 289 -4.67 -27.92 23.08
CA ARG A 289 -4.06 -29.21 22.71
C ARG A 289 -5.10 -30.27 22.34
N GLU A 290 -6.19 -30.34 23.10
CA GLU A 290 -7.26 -31.32 22.84
C GLU A 290 -7.97 -31.00 21.51
N VAL A 291 -8.27 -29.72 21.21
CA VAL A 291 -8.84 -29.29 19.93
C VAL A 291 -7.94 -29.67 18.75
N VAL A 292 -6.63 -29.46 18.90
CA VAL A 292 -5.66 -29.84 17.87
C VAL A 292 -5.60 -31.37 17.71
N ARG A 293 -5.54 -32.12 18.81
CA ARG A 293 -5.49 -33.57 18.78
C ARG A 293 -6.73 -34.20 18.15
N ARG A 294 -7.92 -33.68 18.46
CA ARG A 294 -9.18 -34.12 17.85
C ARG A 294 -9.31 -33.74 16.37
N SER A 295 -8.43 -32.87 15.88
CA SER A 295 -8.39 -32.52 14.45
C SER A 295 -7.57 -33.50 13.60
N GLU A 296 -6.85 -34.45 14.23
CA GLU A 296 -6.16 -35.52 13.54
C GLU A 296 -7.19 -36.43 12.84
N GLY A 297 -7.08 -36.54 11.50
CA GLY A 297 -8.05 -37.29 10.67
C GLY A 297 -9.11 -36.44 9.98
N LEU A 298 -9.22 -35.17 10.26
CA LEU A 298 -10.08 -34.24 9.51
C LEU A 298 -9.42 -33.79 8.19
N ALA A 299 -10.27 -33.35 7.24
CA ALA A 299 -9.80 -32.71 6.02
C ALA A 299 -8.86 -31.52 6.34
N GLU A 300 -7.84 -31.30 5.50
CA GLU A 300 -6.75 -30.33 5.75
C GLU A 300 -7.25 -28.93 6.09
N VAL A 301 -8.29 -28.45 5.44
CA VAL A 301 -8.89 -27.15 5.69
C VAL A 301 -9.45 -27.06 7.11
N ARG A 302 -10.26 -28.04 7.54
CA ARG A 302 -10.83 -28.08 8.91
C ARG A 302 -9.76 -28.23 9.98
N ARG A 303 -8.72 -29.03 9.74
CA ARG A 303 -7.57 -29.15 10.63
C ARG A 303 -6.86 -27.81 10.82
N ARG A 304 -6.63 -27.07 9.72
CA ARG A 304 -6.00 -25.74 9.74
C ARG A 304 -6.85 -24.72 10.51
N MET A 305 -8.17 -24.71 10.30
CA MET A 305 -9.09 -23.83 11.03
C MET A 305 -9.04 -24.08 12.54
N ARG A 306 -9.10 -25.33 12.99
CA ARG A 306 -8.98 -25.69 14.41
C ARG A 306 -7.64 -25.28 15.01
N TRP A 307 -6.57 -25.41 14.26
CA TRP A 307 -5.24 -24.93 14.66
C TRP A 307 -5.19 -23.42 14.86
N TRP A 308 -5.72 -22.66 13.92
CA TRP A 308 -5.81 -21.21 14.02
C TRP A 308 -6.70 -20.76 15.17
N ALA A 309 -7.82 -21.43 15.37
CA ALA A 309 -8.70 -21.19 16.50
C ALA A 309 -8.00 -21.41 17.85
N ALA A 310 -7.27 -22.51 18.00
CA ALA A 310 -6.50 -22.80 19.20
C ALA A 310 -5.40 -21.74 19.47
N LEU A 311 -4.63 -21.36 18.44
CA LEU A 311 -3.61 -20.32 18.55
C LEU A 311 -4.20 -18.95 18.91
N THR A 312 -5.35 -18.59 18.31
CA THR A 312 -6.02 -17.33 18.60
C THR A 312 -6.48 -17.26 20.06
N LEU A 313 -7.02 -18.36 20.60
CA LEU A 313 -7.37 -18.44 22.02
C LEU A 313 -6.16 -18.23 22.92
N LEU A 314 -5.06 -18.93 22.66
CA LEU A 314 -3.84 -18.80 23.47
C LEU A 314 -3.28 -17.39 23.42
N ARG A 315 -3.25 -16.77 22.23
CA ARG A 315 -2.83 -15.37 22.07
C ARG A 315 -3.72 -14.41 22.86
N SER A 316 -5.05 -14.61 22.81
CA SER A 316 -6.00 -13.77 23.54
C SER A 316 -5.82 -13.91 25.06
N VAL A 317 -5.63 -15.14 25.55
CA VAL A 317 -5.36 -15.41 26.98
C VAL A 317 -4.04 -14.78 27.42
N MET A 318 -3.00 -14.80 26.60
CA MET A 318 -1.70 -14.19 26.92
C MET A 318 -1.66 -12.68 26.76
N SER A 319 -2.63 -12.08 26.08
CA SER A 319 -2.66 -10.64 25.81
C SER A 319 -3.16 -9.82 27.03
N SER A 320 -4.30 -10.16 27.58
CA SER A 320 -4.85 -9.54 28.78
C SER A 320 -6.04 -10.34 29.33
N PRO A 321 -6.38 -10.19 30.66
CA PRO A 321 -7.56 -10.81 31.24
C PRO A 321 -8.86 -10.51 30.50
N ARG A 322 -9.04 -9.27 30.07
CA ARG A 322 -10.22 -8.82 29.30
C ARG A 322 -10.30 -9.47 27.93
N SER A 323 -9.16 -9.62 27.23
CA SER A 323 -9.08 -10.32 25.96
C SER A 323 -9.37 -11.80 26.11
N ALA A 324 -8.88 -12.42 27.21
CA ALA A 324 -9.19 -13.80 27.56
C ALA A 324 -10.70 -14.00 27.77
N GLN A 325 -11.32 -13.15 28.58
CA GLN A 325 -12.76 -13.19 28.84
C GLN A 325 -13.56 -13.09 27.53
N SER A 326 -13.30 -12.08 26.70
CA SER A 326 -14.00 -11.90 25.43
C SER A 326 -13.82 -13.09 24.48
N ALA A 327 -12.65 -13.71 24.47
CA ALA A 327 -12.37 -14.87 23.62
C ALA A 327 -13.08 -16.12 24.09
N LEU A 328 -13.26 -16.28 25.41
CA LEU A 328 -13.99 -17.41 26.03
C LEU A 328 -15.50 -17.25 25.89
N GLU A 329 -16.03 -16.04 26.08
CA GLU A 329 -17.45 -15.73 25.91
C GLU A 329 -17.92 -15.99 24.46
N ARG A 330 -17.13 -15.63 23.46
CA ARG A 330 -17.44 -15.91 22.05
C ARG A 330 -17.41 -17.39 21.71
N ARG A 331 -16.72 -18.22 22.47
CA ARG A 331 -16.61 -19.67 22.29
C ARG A 331 -17.60 -20.48 23.10
N GLY A 332 -18.51 -19.84 23.82
CA GLY A 332 -19.68 -20.50 24.39
C GLY A 332 -20.65 -21.03 23.33
N VAL A 333 -20.40 -20.74 22.04
CA VAL A 333 -21.11 -21.33 20.89
C VAL A 333 -20.47 -22.67 20.53
N PRO A 334 -21.22 -23.75 20.26
CA PRO A 334 -20.68 -25.02 19.84
C PRO A 334 -19.79 -24.89 18.61
N LEU A 335 -18.67 -25.61 18.58
CA LEU A 335 -17.67 -25.58 17.49
C LEU A 335 -18.26 -25.85 16.10
N GLU A 336 -19.34 -26.61 16.04
CA GLU A 336 -20.08 -26.95 14.81
C GLU A 336 -20.84 -25.74 14.22
N GLU A 337 -21.37 -24.84 15.06
CA GLU A 337 -22.01 -23.60 14.61
C GLU A 337 -20.98 -22.53 14.18
N GLU A 338 -19.81 -22.49 14.82
CA GLU A 338 -18.70 -21.61 14.44
C GLU A 338 -18.11 -22.00 13.08
N GLU A 339 -18.00 -23.30 12.79
CA GLU A 339 -17.57 -23.81 11.48
C GLU A 339 -18.58 -23.47 10.37
N ALA A 340 -19.89 -23.56 10.63
CA ALA A 340 -20.95 -23.21 9.69
C ALA A 340 -20.99 -21.70 9.37
N LEU A 341 -20.72 -20.83 10.35
CA LEU A 341 -20.63 -19.38 10.16
C LEU A 341 -19.39 -18.94 9.37
N LEU A 342 -18.29 -19.69 9.49
CA LEU A 342 -17.05 -19.42 8.75
C LEU A 342 -17.08 -19.96 7.30
N GLU A 343 -17.92 -20.95 7.00
CA GLU A 343 -18.17 -21.43 5.63
C GLU A 343 -19.08 -20.45 4.84
N LEU A 344 -19.83 -19.59 5.53
CA LEU A 344 -20.73 -18.58 4.96
C LEU A 344 -20.09 -17.18 4.80
N ALA A 345 -18.86 -16.96 5.34
CA ALA A 345 -18.11 -15.71 5.28
C ALA A 345 -16.93 -15.78 4.32
#